data_3dde64c003c0ce56e9f29a300847acea
#
_entry.id   3dde64c003c0ce56e9f29a300847acea
#
_cell.length_a   1.000
_cell.length_b   1.000
_cell.length_c   1.000
_cell.angle_alpha   90.00
_cell.angle_beta   90.00
_cell.angle_gamma   90.00
#
_symmetry.space_group_name_H-M   'P 1'
#
loop_
_entity.id
_entity.type
_entity.pdbx_description
1 polymer ?
#
loop_
_entity_poly.entity_id
_entity_poly.type
_entity_poly.pdbx_seq_one_letter_code
_entity_poly.pdbx_strand_id
1 'polypeptide(L)'
;MVKGRVKMAELAYDPAKRTVRMWGSMEHIYDYYDAKGFFFSKELLTRYFLSLKTKPFVILTGISGTGKTKIAQIFAEYICQGLSAEERGKRIAFVSVRPDWMDNKGLLGYYNLLDEKYHVTQVLRLLLEAAQHPDKPYFVILDEMNLAKVEQYFSDFLSIMESRTQDKPEGEALYLHSAGKVLAQDGLGEVPALLHIPQNVYFTGTVNIDESTYMFSPKVLDRANVIEFNDVNLEEYEKGARATESFVLNDADVRNKLLPGATEVTFSSKKDYSDAVKLNPGIHDYLDSLLNILRQYHLHFGYRVINEVSHFVCQAHAQVKDFDLEQVLDIQILQKILPKFHGTQGKLDEPLNKLIAYCYTASVTIDDSLLHKAAAYDKEARFPRSAQKLARMINNLQVQGYTSFIE
;
A
#
# COMPACT_ATOMS: atom_id res chain seq x y z
N MET A 1 40.26 25.12 -14.22
CA MET A 1 40.06 23.84 -13.55
C MET A 1 39.71 24.14 -12.10
N VAL A 2 38.46 24.32 -11.77
CA VAL A 2 37.97 24.46 -10.38
C VAL A 2 36.79 23.57 -10.22
N LYS A 3 36.98 22.48 -9.49
CA LYS A 3 35.90 21.56 -9.07
C LYS A 3 35.08 22.29 -8.02
N GLY A 4 33.89 22.75 -8.39
CA GLY A 4 32.89 23.23 -7.47
C GLY A 4 32.28 22.07 -6.70
N ARG A 5 32.82 21.75 -5.53
CA ARG A 5 32.08 21.00 -4.49
C ARG A 5 30.95 21.90 -3.99
N VAL A 6 29.72 21.60 -4.36
CA VAL A 6 28.56 22.15 -3.66
C VAL A 6 28.64 21.60 -2.24
N LYS A 7 28.93 22.46 -1.26
CA LYS A 7 28.76 22.15 0.16
C LYS A 7 27.26 21.86 0.38
N MET A 8 26.94 20.61 0.64
CA MET A 8 25.67 20.30 1.30
C MET A 8 25.70 21.00 2.64
N ALA A 9 24.83 21.99 2.83
CA ALA A 9 24.58 22.57 4.12
C ALA A 9 24.11 21.43 5.06
N GLU A 10 24.81 21.26 6.18
CA GLU A 10 24.38 20.46 7.29
C GLU A 10 23.05 21.03 7.80
N LEU A 11 21.95 20.55 7.28
CA LEU A 11 20.62 20.79 7.84
C LEU A 11 20.55 20.00 9.15
N ALA A 12 20.65 20.72 10.27
CA ALA A 12 20.45 20.16 11.59
C ALA A 12 19.11 19.39 11.62
N TYR A 13 19.19 18.11 11.92
CA TYR A 13 18.06 17.21 11.99
C TYR A 13 17.13 17.61 13.15
N ASP A 14 15.93 18.05 12.83
CA ASP A 14 14.85 18.27 13.79
C ASP A 14 13.82 17.13 13.65
N PRO A 15 13.72 16.23 14.65
CA PRO A 15 12.77 15.11 14.61
C PRO A 15 11.32 15.55 14.48
N ALA A 16 10.97 16.75 14.97
CA ALA A 16 9.64 17.31 14.85
C ALA A 16 9.31 17.80 13.42
N LYS A 17 10.34 18.03 12.58
CA LYS A 17 10.19 18.51 11.20
C LYS A 17 10.13 17.39 10.16
N ARG A 18 10.45 16.15 10.51
CA ARG A 18 10.39 14.99 9.60
C ARG A 18 8.99 14.35 9.50
N THR A 19 7.93 15.08 9.75
CA THR A 19 6.59 14.56 9.50
C THR A 19 6.22 14.81 8.04
N VAL A 20 6.11 13.74 7.26
CA VAL A 20 5.51 13.77 5.93
C VAL A 20 4.06 14.25 6.08
N ARG A 21 3.72 15.43 5.56
CA ARG A 21 2.39 16.04 5.66
C ARG A 21 1.75 16.17 4.28
N MET A 22 0.47 15.84 4.18
CA MET A 22 -0.31 16.07 2.95
C MET A 22 -0.63 17.55 2.74
N TRP A 23 -0.86 17.94 1.49
CA TRP A 23 -1.19 19.31 1.11
C TRP A 23 -2.69 19.56 0.98
N GLY A 24 -3.09 20.79 1.24
CA GLY A 24 -4.42 21.32 0.89
C GLY A 24 -5.56 20.60 1.60
N SER A 25 -6.65 20.36 0.88
CA SER A 25 -7.89 19.78 1.43
C SER A 25 -7.73 18.44 2.15
N MET A 26 -6.69 17.67 1.84
CA MET A 26 -6.42 16.40 2.51
C MET A 26 -5.71 16.55 3.86
N GLU A 27 -5.24 17.73 4.24
CA GLU A 27 -4.64 17.95 5.57
C GLU A 27 -5.63 17.70 6.71
N HIS A 28 -6.91 17.93 6.48
CA HIS A 28 -7.99 17.71 7.45
C HIS A 28 -8.29 16.23 7.72
N ILE A 29 -7.69 15.30 6.99
CA ILE A 29 -7.87 13.87 7.22
C ILE A 29 -7.38 13.47 8.62
N TYR A 30 -6.31 14.09 9.11
CA TYR A 30 -5.77 13.81 10.44
C TYR A 30 -6.77 14.18 11.53
N ASP A 31 -7.38 15.36 11.40
CA ASP A 31 -8.39 15.85 12.34
C ASP A 31 -9.66 14.98 12.28
N TYR A 32 -9.98 14.46 11.11
CA TYR A 32 -11.11 13.55 10.93
C TYR A 32 -10.92 12.22 11.68
N TYR A 33 -9.72 11.63 11.62
CA TYR A 33 -9.40 10.43 12.39
C TYR A 33 -9.42 10.70 13.89
N ASP A 34 -8.83 11.81 14.34
CA ASP A 34 -8.84 12.23 15.74
C ASP A 34 -10.28 12.43 16.25
N ALA A 35 -11.15 13.06 15.47
CA ALA A 35 -12.56 13.26 15.80
C ALA A 35 -13.35 11.94 15.92
N LYS A 36 -12.91 10.89 15.19
CA LYS A 36 -13.47 9.54 15.31
C LYS A 36 -12.90 8.74 16.49
N GLY A 37 -11.95 9.31 17.25
CA GLY A 37 -11.30 8.64 18.38
C GLY A 37 -10.18 7.67 17.98
N PHE A 38 -9.62 7.82 16.76
CA PHE A 38 -8.52 6.99 16.27
C PHE A 38 -7.26 7.81 16.04
N PHE A 39 -6.21 7.49 16.78
CA PHE A 39 -4.95 8.24 16.82
C PHE A 39 -3.88 7.51 16.01
N PHE A 40 -3.78 7.86 14.74
CA PHE A 40 -2.74 7.35 13.86
C PHE A 40 -1.71 8.43 13.57
N SER A 41 -0.45 8.05 13.41
CA SER A 41 0.57 9.01 13.04
C SER A 41 0.26 9.62 11.66
N LYS A 42 0.54 10.93 11.51
CA LYS A 42 0.37 11.63 10.23
C LYS A 42 1.15 10.95 9.11
N GLU A 43 2.30 10.40 9.44
CA GLU A 43 3.12 9.64 8.51
C GLU A 43 2.40 8.38 8.01
N LEU A 44 1.81 7.59 8.89
CA LEU A 44 1.10 6.37 8.52
C LEU A 44 -0.06 6.68 7.57
N LEU A 45 -0.88 7.68 7.87
CA LEU A 45 -1.99 8.08 7.02
C LEU A 45 -1.52 8.62 5.66
N THR A 46 -0.42 9.38 5.65
CA THR A 46 0.19 9.85 4.40
C THR A 46 0.73 8.69 3.56
N ARG A 47 1.42 7.73 4.18
CA ARG A 47 1.91 6.51 3.53
C ARG A 47 0.77 5.71 2.92
N TYR A 48 -0.33 5.56 3.65
CA TYR A 48 -1.52 4.85 3.17
C TYR A 48 -2.13 5.56 1.95
N PHE A 49 -2.34 6.86 2.02
CA PHE A 49 -2.85 7.67 0.90
C PHE A 49 -1.95 7.59 -0.34
N LEU A 50 -0.64 7.82 -0.18
CA LEU A 50 0.32 7.75 -1.29
C LEU A 50 0.40 6.34 -1.89
N SER A 51 0.28 5.31 -1.06
CA SER A 51 0.27 3.92 -1.51
C SER A 51 -0.94 3.61 -2.38
N LEU A 52 -2.15 4.05 -1.99
CA LEU A 52 -3.36 3.92 -2.79
C LEU A 52 -3.25 4.69 -4.12
N LYS A 53 -2.67 5.89 -4.08
CA LYS A 53 -2.49 6.74 -5.28
C LYS A 53 -1.47 6.13 -6.26
N THR A 54 -0.45 5.47 -5.74
CA THR A 54 0.59 4.81 -6.56
C THR A 54 0.12 3.49 -7.15
N LYS A 55 -0.62 2.73 -6.36
CA LYS A 55 -1.14 1.42 -6.74
C LYS A 55 -2.43 1.15 -5.97
N PRO A 56 -3.55 0.87 -6.64
CA PRO A 56 -4.84 0.72 -6.00
C PRO A 56 -4.98 -0.61 -5.22
N PHE A 57 -3.89 -1.12 -4.65
CA PHE A 57 -3.87 -2.30 -3.80
C PHE A 57 -2.83 -2.16 -2.67
N VAL A 58 -3.34 -2.07 -1.44
CA VAL A 58 -2.55 -1.93 -0.21
C VAL A 58 -2.87 -3.08 0.75
N ILE A 59 -1.84 -3.62 1.39
CA ILE A 59 -1.97 -4.59 2.47
C ILE A 59 -1.54 -3.91 3.78
N LEU A 60 -2.43 -3.88 4.76
CA LEU A 60 -2.17 -3.41 6.13
C LEU A 60 -1.90 -4.64 7.01
N THR A 61 -0.68 -4.79 7.50
CA THR A 61 -0.26 -5.92 8.33
C THR A 61 0.13 -5.47 9.74
N GLY A 62 0.00 -6.35 10.72
CA GLY A 62 0.39 -6.09 12.11
C GLY A 62 -0.42 -6.92 13.11
N ILE A 63 -0.13 -6.74 14.40
CA ILE A 63 -0.81 -7.43 15.50
C ILE A 63 -2.30 -7.07 15.55
N SER A 64 -3.12 -7.99 16.06
CA SER A 64 -4.57 -7.76 16.21
C SER A 64 -4.87 -6.57 17.12
N GLY A 65 -5.97 -5.88 16.86
CA GLY A 65 -6.43 -4.75 17.69
C GLY A 65 -5.74 -3.40 17.46
N THR A 66 -4.75 -3.27 16.58
CA THR A 66 -4.06 -2.00 16.31
C THR A 66 -4.85 -1.00 15.46
N GLY A 67 -6.00 -1.40 14.91
CA GLY A 67 -6.86 -0.51 14.11
C GLY A 67 -6.62 -0.57 12.60
N LYS A 68 -5.96 -1.61 12.07
CA LYS A 68 -5.71 -1.80 10.63
C LYS A 68 -6.96 -1.59 9.77
N THR A 69 -8.03 -2.27 10.11
CA THR A 69 -9.31 -2.16 9.41
C THR A 69 -9.90 -0.76 9.51
N LYS A 70 -9.71 -0.09 10.65
CA LYS A 70 -10.20 1.29 10.87
C LYS A 70 -9.47 2.32 10.02
N ILE A 71 -8.17 2.12 9.73
CA ILE A 71 -7.47 3.00 8.79
C ILE A 71 -8.22 3.02 7.45
N ALA A 72 -8.51 1.87 6.87
CA ALA A 72 -9.19 1.78 5.57
C ALA A 72 -10.63 2.26 5.62
N GLN A 73 -11.39 1.88 6.65
CA GLN A 73 -12.80 2.27 6.81
C GLN A 73 -12.94 3.79 6.96
N ILE A 74 -12.21 4.41 7.88
CA ILE A 74 -12.30 5.84 8.16
C ILE A 74 -11.81 6.66 6.96
N PHE A 75 -10.77 6.17 6.24
CA PHE A 75 -10.33 6.79 4.99
C PHE A 75 -11.45 6.83 3.94
N ALA A 76 -12.09 5.69 3.70
CA ALA A 76 -13.18 5.59 2.75
C ALA A 76 -14.39 6.46 3.18
N GLU A 77 -14.71 6.49 4.48
CA GLU A 77 -15.73 7.37 5.05
C GLU A 77 -15.40 8.84 4.86
N TYR A 78 -14.13 9.23 5.08
CA TYR A 78 -13.65 10.60 4.88
C TYR A 78 -13.82 11.07 3.42
N ILE A 79 -13.46 10.21 2.47
CA ILE A 79 -13.62 10.49 1.04
C ILE A 79 -15.10 10.56 0.63
N CYS A 80 -15.95 9.78 1.28
CA CYS A 80 -17.39 9.71 1.02
C CYS A 80 -18.24 10.59 1.97
N GLN A 81 -17.63 11.62 2.58
CA GLN A 81 -18.36 12.57 3.42
C GLN A 81 -19.46 13.30 2.63
N GLY A 82 -20.54 13.65 3.31
CA GLY A 82 -21.67 14.37 2.70
C GLY A 82 -22.60 13.49 1.86
N LEU A 83 -22.24 12.23 1.58
CA LEU A 83 -23.11 11.30 0.88
C LEU A 83 -24.14 10.67 1.83
N SER A 84 -25.30 10.32 1.29
CA SER A 84 -26.29 9.52 2.01
C SER A 84 -25.73 8.15 2.39
N ALA A 85 -26.36 7.48 3.38
CA ALA A 85 -25.96 6.13 3.79
C ALA A 85 -26.06 5.13 2.62
N GLU A 86 -27.06 5.29 1.76
CA GLU A 86 -27.25 4.46 0.58
C GLU A 86 -26.11 4.65 -0.44
N GLU A 87 -25.76 5.89 -0.77
CA GLU A 87 -24.66 6.18 -1.70
C GLU A 87 -23.30 5.71 -1.17
N ARG A 88 -23.04 5.89 0.14
CA ARG A 88 -21.84 5.32 0.78
C ARG A 88 -21.80 3.80 0.68
N GLY A 89 -22.93 3.13 0.91
CA GLY A 89 -23.06 1.67 0.77
C GLY A 89 -22.79 1.16 -0.65
N LYS A 90 -23.02 1.99 -1.68
CA LYS A 90 -22.66 1.68 -3.07
C LYS A 90 -21.15 1.84 -3.34
N ARG A 91 -20.46 2.73 -2.59
CA ARG A 91 -19.05 3.05 -2.83
C ARG A 91 -18.06 2.34 -1.90
N ILE A 92 -18.51 1.75 -0.81
CA ILE A 92 -17.67 1.08 0.17
C ILE A 92 -18.17 -0.35 0.37
N ALA A 93 -17.37 -1.33 -0.05
CA ALA A 93 -17.60 -2.74 0.22
C ALA A 93 -16.63 -3.20 1.32
N PHE A 94 -17.19 -3.60 2.45
CA PHE A 94 -16.47 -4.25 3.53
C PHE A 94 -16.76 -5.76 3.50
N VAL A 95 -15.71 -6.57 3.38
CA VAL A 95 -15.84 -8.00 3.16
C VAL A 95 -14.88 -8.75 4.07
N SER A 96 -15.41 -9.52 4.99
CA SER A 96 -14.63 -10.49 5.79
C SER A 96 -14.33 -11.72 4.95
N VAL A 97 -13.04 -12.01 4.75
CA VAL A 97 -12.61 -13.21 4.02
C VAL A 97 -12.92 -14.45 4.84
N ARG A 98 -13.35 -15.53 4.19
CA ARG A 98 -13.67 -16.78 4.85
C ARG A 98 -12.62 -17.84 4.56
N PRO A 99 -12.34 -18.74 5.53
CA PRO A 99 -11.32 -19.78 5.36
C PRO A 99 -11.61 -20.78 4.23
N ASP A 100 -12.89 -20.89 3.84
CA ASP A 100 -13.36 -21.81 2.80
C ASP A 100 -13.25 -21.27 1.36
N TRP A 101 -12.74 -20.06 1.19
CA TRP A 101 -12.58 -19.48 -0.15
C TRP A 101 -11.44 -20.14 -0.93
N MET A 102 -11.80 -20.85 -2.00
CA MET A 102 -10.87 -21.54 -2.90
C MET A 102 -10.85 -20.93 -4.32
N ASP A 103 -11.79 -20.04 -4.62
CA ASP A 103 -11.91 -19.34 -5.91
C ASP A 103 -12.47 -17.92 -5.70
N ASN A 104 -12.66 -17.19 -6.79
CA ASN A 104 -13.13 -15.79 -6.78
C ASN A 104 -14.64 -15.63 -6.51
N LYS A 105 -15.41 -16.72 -6.34
CA LYS A 105 -16.87 -16.66 -6.15
C LYS A 105 -17.27 -15.89 -4.91
N GLY A 106 -16.46 -15.96 -3.85
CA GLY A 106 -16.68 -15.15 -2.64
C GLY A 106 -16.67 -13.65 -2.90
N LEU A 107 -15.92 -13.20 -3.92
CA LEU A 107 -15.82 -11.79 -4.31
C LEU A 107 -16.77 -11.42 -5.45
N LEU A 108 -16.89 -12.26 -6.46
CA LEU A 108 -17.61 -11.94 -7.71
C LEU A 108 -19.01 -12.55 -7.76
N GLY A 109 -19.27 -13.58 -6.95
CA GLY A 109 -20.48 -14.38 -7.10
C GLY A 109 -20.36 -15.42 -8.21
N TYR A 110 -21.46 -15.92 -8.67
CA TYR A 110 -21.50 -16.99 -9.68
C TYR A 110 -22.84 -17.04 -10.42
N TYR A 111 -22.78 -17.57 -11.64
CA TYR A 111 -23.98 -17.92 -12.39
C TYR A 111 -24.54 -19.25 -11.90
N ASN A 112 -25.82 -19.24 -11.48
CA ASN A 112 -26.51 -20.43 -11.01
C ASN A 112 -27.36 -21.02 -12.15
N LEU A 113 -27.07 -22.26 -12.53
CA LEU A 113 -27.73 -22.98 -13.63
C LEU A 113 -29.19 -23.37 -13.29
N LEU A 114 -29.57 -23.40 -12.00
CA LEU A 114 -30.93 -23.84 -11.58
C LEU A 114 -31.94 -22.72 -11.75
N ASP A 115 -31.58 -21.48 -11.40
CA ASP A 115 -32.45 -20.31 -11.52
C ASP A 115 -32.10 -19.42 -12.72
N GLU A 116 -31.06 -19.79 -13.48
CA GLU A 116 -30.53 -19.09 -14.63
C GLU A 116 -30.20 -17.60 -14.35
N LYS A 117 -29.78 -17.32 -13.11
CA LYS A 117 -29.44 -15.98 -12.64
C LYS A 117 -28.00 -15.91 -12.13
N TYR A 118 -27.46 -14.70 -12.14
CA TYR A 118 -26.17 -14.43 -11.48
C TYR A 118 -26.39 -14.03 -10.02
N HIS A 119 -25.79 -14.76 -9.09
CA HIS A 119 -25.79 -14.44 -7.68
C HIS A 119 -24.69 -13.41 -7.39
N VAL A 120 -25.08 -12.15 -7.34
CA VAL A 120 -24.18 -10.98 -7.23
C VAL A 120 -23.73 -10.79 -5.78
N THR A 121 -22.44 -10.55 -5.57
CA THR A 121 -21.87 -10.14 -4.28
C THR A 121 -21.86 -8.61 -4.15
N GLN A 122 -21.54 -8.13 -2.92
CA GLN A 122 -21.33 -6.69 -2.69
C GLN A 122 -20.16 -6.13 -3.52
N VAL A 123 -19.08 -6.91 -3.69
CA VAL A 123 -17.92 -6.49 -4.49
C VAL A 123 -18.28 -6.37 -5.96
N LEU A 124 -18.93 -7.38 -6.54
CA LEU A 124 -19.33 -7.30 -7.95
C LEU A 124 -20.28 -6.12 -8.20
N ARG A 125 -21.24 -5.90 -7.31
CA ARG A 125 -22.15 -4.74 -7.39
C ARG A 125 -21.38 -3.42 -7.40
N LEU A 126 -20.40 -3.27 -6.50
CA LEU A 126 -19.55 -2.09 -6.44
C LEU A 126 -18.73 -1.92 -7.73
N LEU A 127 -18.18 -2.99 -8.29
CA LEU A 127 -17.41 -2.93 -9.54
C LEU A 127 -18.28 -2.48 -10.74
N LEU A 128 -19.51 -3.00 -10.82
CA LEU A 128 -20.47 -2.61 -11.87
C LEU A 128 -20.88 -1.13 -11.75
N GLU A 129 -21.09 -0.66 -10.51
CA GLU A 129 -21.39 0.76 -10.23
C GLU A 129 -20.19 1.66 -10.54
N ALA A 130 -18.98 1.25 -10.15
CA ALA A 130 -17.75 1.99 -10.42
C ALA A 130 -17.45 2.14 -11.92
N ALA A 131 -17.78 1.13 -12.72
CA ALA A 131 -17.62 1.17 -14.16
C ALA A 131 -18.55 2.22 -14.83
N GLN A 132 -19.72 2.49 -14.23
CA GLN A 132 -20.66 3.50 -14.73
C GLN A 132 -20.29 4.92 -14.27
N HIS A 133 -19.49 5.06 -13.21
CA HIS A 133 -19.15 6.34 -12.59
C HIS A 133 -17.63 6.49 -12.40
N PRO A 134 -16.86 6.63 -13.49
CA PRO A 134 -15.39 6.71 -13.42
C PRO A 134 -14.88 7.98 -12.72
N ASP A 135 -15.73 8.98 -12.53
CA ASP A 135 -15.46 10.24 -11.83
C ASP A 135 -15.62 10.14 -10.31
N LYS A 136 -15.92 8.96 -9.77
CA LYS A 136 -16.16 8.72 -8.34
C LYS A 136 -15.25 7.59 -7.82
N PRO A 137 -14.61 7.73 -6.64
CA PRO A 137 -13.81 6.66 -6.06
C PRO A 137 -14.68 5.61 -5.36
N TYR A 138 -14.22 4.36 -5.40
CA TYR A 138 -14.84 3.20 -4.77
C TYR A 138 -13.81 2.41 -3.97
N PHE A 139 -14.21 1.83 -2.84
CA PHE A 139 -13.31 1.16 -1.91
C PHE A 139 -13.78 -0.26 -1.59
N VAL A 140 -12.88 -1.22 -1.76
CA VAL A 140 -13.06 -2.62 -1.35
C VAL A 140 -12.09 -2.91 -0.22
N ILE A 141 -12.61 -3.24 0.95
CA ILE A 141 -11.83 -3.56 2.14
C ILE A 141 -12.02 -5.03 2.43
N LEU A 142 -10.94 -5.81 2.29
CA LEU A 142 -10.89 -7.24 2.56
C LEU A 142 -10.31 -7.44 3.96
N ASP A 143 -11.18 -7.78 4.91
CA ASP A 143 -10.77 -7.98 6.29
C ASP A 143 -10.26 -9.41 6.48
N GLU A 144 -9.13 -9.54 7.19
CA GLU A 144 -8.43 -10.80 7.43
C GLU A 144 -8.12 -11.56 6.12
N MET A 145 -7.52 -10.83 5.18
CA MET A 145 -7.27 -11.30 3.82
C MET A 145 -6.54 -12.65 3.76
N ASN A 146 -5.73 -12.97 4.75
CA ASN A 146 -4.92 -14.19 4.85
C ASN A 146 -5.62 -15.38 5.53
N LEU A 147 -6.91 -15.29 5.88
CA LEU A 147 -7.70 -16.45 6.34
C LEU A 147 -7.87 -17.52 5.26
N ALA A 148 -7.85 -17.11 3.99
CA ALA A 148 -7.80 -18.02 2.84
C ALA A 148 -6.55 -17.74 2.02
N LYS A 149 -6.18 -18.68 1.13
CA LYS A 149 -5.05 -18.47 0.21
C LYS A 149 -5.39 -17.39 -0.82
N VAL A 150 -4.77 -16.22 -0.67
CA VAL A 150 -5.01 -15.06 -1.53
C VAL A 150 -4.78 -15.36 -3.00
N GLU A 151 -3.82 -16.20 -3.32
CA GLU A 151 -3.53 -16.65 -4.69
C GLU A 151 -4.65 -17.45 -5.34
N GLN A 152 -5.59 -17.97 -4.55
CA GLN A 152 -6.73 -18.71 -5.08
C GLN A 152 -7.91 -17.81 -5.38
N TYR A 153 -8.32 -16.99 -4.42
CA TYR A 153 -9.54 -16.19 -4.57
C TYR A 153 -9.31 -14.79 -5.15
N PHE A 154 -8.07 -14.26 -5.11
CA PHE A 154 -7.76 -12.90 -5.56
C PHE A 154 -6.80 -12.85 -6.77
N SER A 155 -6.40 -14.00 -7.33
CA SER A 155 -5.44 -14.10 -8.44
C SER A 155 -5.83 -13.30 -9.67
N ASP A 156 -7.11 -13.33 -10.05
CA ASP A 156 -7.61 -12.65 -11.24
C ASP A 156 -7.47 -11.12 -11.09
N PHE A 157 -7.80 -10.60 -9.90
CA PHE A 157 -7.61 -9.19 -9.58
C PHE A 157 -6.14 -8.77 -9.66
N LEU A 158 -5.24 -9.58 -9.11
CA LEU A 158 -3.80 -9.32 -9.15
C LEU A 158 -3.27 -9.32 -10.60
N SER A 159 -3.74 -10.28 -11.42
CA SER A 159 -3.33 -10.41 -12.83
C SER A 159 -3.81 -9.21 -13.65
N ILE A 160 -5.07 -8.84 -13.50
CA ILE A 160 -5.68 -7.74 -14.24
C ILE A 160 -5.04 -6.40 -13.87
N MET A 161 -4.81 -6.13 -12.59
CA MET A 161 -4.11 -4.91 -12.17
C MET A 161 -2.68 -4.82 -12.72
N GLU A 162 -2.03 -5.97 -12.99
CA GLU A 162 -0.70 -6.02 -13.60
C GLU A 162 -0.73 -5.88 -15.13
N SER A 163 -1.81 -6.30 -15.79
CA SER A 163 -1.94 -6.29 -17.26
C SER A 163 -2.17 -4.90 -17.84
N ARG A 164 -2.37 -3.88 -17.01
CA ARG A 164 -2.59 -2.49 -17.43
C ARG A 164 -1.32 -1.90 -18.04
N THR A 165 -1.50 -1.27 -19.19
CA THR A 165 -0.43 -0.56 -19.92
C THR A 165 -0.97 0.78 -20.43
N GLN A 166 -0.08 1.64 -20.96
CA GLN A 166 -0.50 2.91 -21.56
C GLN A 166 -1.43 2.71 -22.76
N ASP A 167 -1.21 1.65 -23.54
CA ASP A 167 -2.01 1.30 -24.71
C ASP A 167 -3.32 0.57 -24.33
N LYS A 168 -3.37 -0.02 -23.13
CA LYS A 168 -4.52 -0.77 -22.61
C LYS A 168 -4.73 -0.46 -21.12
N PRO A 169 -5.19 0.74 -20.80
CA PRO A 169 -5.32 1.20 -19.40
C PRO A 169 -6.39 0.44 -18.60
N GLU A 170 -7.38 -0.16 -19.24
CA GLU A 170 -8.38 -1.03 -18.64
C GLU A 170 -7.82 -2.40 -18.22
N GLY A 171 -6.68 -2.83 -18.83
CA GLY A 171 -6.09 -4.14 -18.60
C GLY A 171 -6.91 -5.29 -19.21
N GLU A 172 -6.72 -6.50 -18.69
CA GLU A 172 -7.54 -7.66 -19.03
C GLU A 172 -8.91 -7.58 -18.35
N ALA A 173 -9.87 -8.37 -18.82
CA ALA A 173 -11.21 -8.43 -18.25
C ALA A 173 -11.37 -9.64 -17.33
N LEU A 174 -12.15 -9.48 -16.27
CA LEU A 174 -12.71 -10.57 -15.48
C LEU A 174 -13.74 -11.32 -16.31
N TYR A 175 -13.63 -12.64 -16.36
CA TYR A 175 -14.64 -13.51 -16.95
C TYR A 175 -15.66 -13.90 -15.88
N LEU A 176 -16.93 -13.55 -16.09
CA LEU A 176 -17.98 -13.79 -15.13
C LEU A 176 -18.86 -15.02 -15.50
N HIS A 177 -19.26 -15.13 -16.78
CA HIS A 177 -20.07 -16.25 -17.28
C HIS A 177 -20.00 -16.37 -18.81
N SER A 178 -20.40 -17.56 -19.34
CA SER A 178 -20.49 -17.85 -20.79
C SER A 178 -21.95 -17.92 -21.29
N ALA A 179 -22.92 -17.74 -20.41
CA ALA A 179 -24.32 -17.70 -20.82
C ALA A 179 -24.61 -16.43 -21.61
N GLY A 180 -25.71 -16.43 -22.36
CA GLY A 180 -26.13 -15.26 -23.12
C GLY A 180 -26.49 -14.07 -22.22
N LYS A 181 -27.71 -13.58 -22.31
CA LYS A 181 -28.17 -12.51 -21.42
C LYS A 181 -28.48 -13.07 -20.04
N VAL A 182 -27.76 -12.62 -19.02
CA VAL A 182 -27.88 -13.07 -17.62
C VAL A 182 -28.33 -11.92 -16.75
N LEU A 183 -29.39 -12.11 -15.98
CA LEU A 183 -29.87 -11.14 -15.01
C LEU A 183 -29.36 -11.45 -13.61
N ALA A 184 -29.10 -10.41 -12.85
CA ALA A 184 -28.79 -10.52 -11.43
C ALA A 184 -30.02 -11.04 -10.64
N GLN A 185 -29.79 -11.88 -9.65
CA GLN A 185 -30.83 -12.46 -8.81
C GLN A 185 -31.57 -11.42 -7.93
N ASP A 186 -30.91 -10.29 -7.65
CA ASP A 186 -31.38 -9.23 -6.76
C ASP A 186 -32.02 -8.03 -7.49
N GLY A 187 -32.23 -8.15 -8.80
CA GLY A 187 -32.84 -7.10 -9.61
C GLY A 187 -31.88 -5.96 -10.04
N LEU A 188 -30.59 -6.10 -9.84
CA LEU A 188 -29.57 -5.11 -10.26
C LEU A 188 -29.60 -4.87 -11.80
N GLY A 189 -30.12 -5.81 -12.56
CA GLY A 189 -30.16 -5.77 -14.02
C GLY A 189 -29.29 -6.85 -14.66
N GLU A 190 -28.81 -6.57 -15.87
CA GLU A 190 -27.98 -7.51 -16.63
C GLU A 190 -26.52 -7.51 -16.10
N VAL A 191 -25.98 -8.71 -15.90
CA VAL A 191 -24.56 -8.91 -15.54
C VAL A 191 -23.80 -9.21 -16.82
N PRO A 192 -22.72 -8.47 -17.14
CA PRO A 192 -21.94 -8.70 -18.35
C PRO A 192 -21.12 -9.99 -18.25
N ALA A 193 -20.84 -10.64 -19.39
CA ALA A 193 -19.98 -11.83 -19.44
C ALA A 193 -18.52 -11.49 -19.07
N LEU A 194 -18.07 -10.29 -19.41
CA LEU A 194 -16.73 -9.75 -19.14
C LEU A 194 -16.82 -8.41 -18.43
N LEU A 195 -15.99 -8.20 -17.44
CA LEU A 195 -15.90 -6.94 -16.70
C LEU A 195 -14.45 -6.51 -16.51
N HIS A 196 -14.09 -5.33 -16.99
CA HIS A 196 -12.82 -4.70 -16.63
C HIS A 196 -12.91 -4.13 -15.21
N ILE A 197 -11.85 -4.32 -14.41
CA ILE A 197 -11.78 -3.67 -13.08
C ILE A 197 -11.58 -2.17 -13.29
N PRO A 198 -12.50 -1.31 -12.83
CA PRO A 198 -12.37 0.13 -13.03
C PRO A 198 -11.15 0.71 -12.29
N GLN A 199 -10.51 1.74 -12.88
CA GLN A 199 -9.31 2.37 -12.29
C GLN A 199 -9.61 3.20 -11.03
N ASN A 200 -10.86 3.54 -10.80
CA ASN A 200 -11.36 4.30 -9.65
C ASN A 200 -11.72 3.39 -8.45
N VAL A 201 -11.35 2.11 -8.49
CA VAL A 201 -11.56 1.15 -7.39
C VAL A 201 -10.25 0.90 -6.65
N TYR A 202 -10.28 1.09 -5.33
CA TYR A 202 -9.15 0.94 -4.43
C TYR A 202 -9.36 -0.26 -3.50
N PHE A 203 -8.40 -1.18 -3.48
CA PHE A 203 -8.43 -2.39 -2.66
C PHE A 203 -7.52 -2.23 -1.45
N THR A 204 -8.01 -2.58 -0.27
CA THR A 204 -7.20 -2.68 0.95
C THR A 204 -7.46 -4.03 1.61
N GLY A 205 -6.41 -4.81 1.80
CA GLY A 205 -6.46 -6.04 2.60
C GLY A 205 -5.91 -5.79 4.00
N THR A 206 -6.52 -6.34 5.04
CA THR A 206 -5.95 -6.37 6.40
C THR A 206 -5.44 -7.77 6.73
N VAL A 207 -4.39 -7.83 7.55
CA VAL A 207 -3.70 -9.07 7.91
C VAL A 207 -3.34 -9.04 9.38
N ASN A 208 -3.75 -10.06 10.12
CA ASN A 208 -3.32 -10.29 11.50
C ASN A 208 -2.14 -11.27 11.49
N ILE A 209 -1.02 -10.88 12.10
CA ILE A 209 0.21 -11.69 12.14
C ILE A 209 0.25 -12.66 13.33
N ASP A 210 -0.56 -12.42 14.33
CA ASP A 210 -0.67 -13.19 15.59
C ASP A 210 -1.64 -14.38 15.47
N GLU A 211 -2.26 -14.59 14.32
CA GLU A 211 -3.19 -15.70 14.06
C GLU A 211 -2.54 -16.74 13.14
N SER A 212 -2.97 -18.01 13.29
CA SER A 212 -2.55 -19.11 12.41
C SER A 212 -3.22 -19.02 11.05
N THR A 213 -2.62 -18.26 10.14
CA THR A 213 -3.18 -17.91 8.85
C THR A 213 -2.21 -18.28 7.71
N TYR A 214 -2.64 -18.13 6.46
CA TYR A 214 -1.78 -18.39 5.32
C TYR A 214 -0.76 -17.25 5.13
N MET A 215 0.50 -17.63 4.91
CA MET A 215 1.54 -16.68 4.48
C MET A 215 1.27 -16.22 3.04
N PHE A 216 1.54 -14.95 2.76
CA PHE A 216 1.49 -14.46 1.38
C PHE A 216 2.65 -14.99 0.54
N SER A 217 2.34 -15.38 -0.67
CA SER A 217 3.38 -15.64 -1.64
C SER A 217 4.07 -14.36 -2.11
N PRO A 218 5.31 -14.46 -2.61
CA PRO A 218 5.99 -13.32 -3.25
C PRO A 218 5.18 -12.70 -4.39
N LYS A 219 4.30 -13.46 -5.06
CA LYS A 219 3.45 -12.97 -6.15
C LYS A 219 2.42 -11.94 -5.66
N VAL A 220 1.87 -12.10 -4.47
CA VAL A 220 0.93 -11.16 -3.87
C VAL A 220 1.67 -9.91 -3.39
N LEU A 221 2.75 -10.10 -2.62
CA LEU A 221 3.53 -9.00 -2.04
C LEU A 221 4.16 -8.10 -3.11
N ASP A 222 4.56 -8.69 -4.23
CA ASP A 222 5.10 -7.95 -5.37
C ASP A 222 4.07 -7.02 -6.03
N ARG A 223 2.79 -7.31 -5.85
CA ARG A 223 1.67 -6.56 -6.44
C ARG A 223 0.98 -5.60 -5.49
N ALA A 224 1.36 -5.56 -4.22
CA ALA A 224 0.82 -4.65 -3.21
C ALA A 224 1.88 -3.65 -2.72
N ASN A 225 1.43 -2.58 -2.09
CA ASN A 225 2.20 -1.85 -1.10
C ASN A 225 1.86 -2.43 0.27
N VAL A 226 2.88 -2.88 1.02
CA VAL A 226 2.66 -3.50 2.34
C VAL A 226 3.02 -2.49 3.43
N ILE A 227 2.06 -2.14 4.26
CA ILE A 227 2.24 -1.23 5.38
C ILE A 227 2.13 -2.03 6.67
N GLU A 228 3.25 -2.21 7.34
CA GLU A 228 3.28 -2.78 8.68
C GLU A 228 2.88 -1.72 9.70
N PHE A 229 2.01 -2.11 10.63
CA PHE A 229 1.45 -1.23 11.63
C PHE A 229 1.30 -1.96 12.96
N ASN A 230 2.26 -1.73 13.85
CA ASN A 230 2.34 -2.37 15.17
C ASN A 230 2.42 -1.34 16.31
N ASP A 231 2.39 -0.04 15.98
CA ASP A 231 2.56 1.00 16.99
C ASP A 231 1.27 1.21 17.78
N VAL A 232 1.41 1.18 19.11
CA VAL A 232 0.36 1.52 20.07
C VAL A 232 0.85 2.71 20.88
N ASN A 233 0.13 3.83 20.84
CA ASN A 233 0.46 5.05 21.57
C ASN A 233 -0.54 5.31 22.69
N LEU A 234 -0.20 4.91 23.90
CA LEU A 234 -1.06 5.07 25.07
C LEU A 234 -1.25 6.54 25.47
N GLU A 235 -0.26 7.41 25.25
CA GLU A 235 -0.36 8.83 25.58
C GLU A 235 -1.42 9.54 24.70
N GLU A 236 -1.43 9.24 23.40
CA GLU A 236 -2.46 9.78 22.51
C GLU A 236 -3.82 9.17 22.78
N TYR A 237 -3.87 7.88 23.10
CA TYR A 237 -5.11 7.19 23.48
C TYR A 237 -5.75 7.78 24.74
N GLU A 238 -4.96 8.12 25.77
CA GLU A 238 -5.42 8.75 27.01
C GLU A 238 -6.00 10.14 26.79
N LYS A 239 -5.45 10.91 25.83
CA LYS A 239 -5.96 12.25 25.52
C LYS A 239 -7.39 12.26 24.97
N GLY A 240 -7.86 11.14 24.47
CA GLY A 240 -9.21 10.99 23.92
C GLY A 240 -9.46 11.79 22.62
N ALA A 241 -10.66 11.66 22.07
CA ALA A 241 -11.06 12.38 20.87
C ALA A 241 -11.05 13.90 21.10
N ARG A 242 -10.41 14.63 20.19
CA ARG A 242 -10.41 16.10 20.20
C ARG A 242 -11.60 16.58 19.40
N ALA A 243 -12.38 17.50 19.96
CA ALA A 243 -13.43 18.17 19.22
C ALA A 243 -12.81 19.05 18.13
N THR A 244 -12.99 18.68 16.87
CA THR A 244 -12.58 19.46 15.72
C THR A 244 -13.78 19.84 14.88
N GLU A 245 -13.72 21.00 14.22
CA GLU A 245 -14.74 21.39 13.25
C GLU A 245 -14.81 20.36 12.12
N SER A 246 -16.01 19.97 11.72
CA SER A 246 -16.20 19.01 10.64
C SER A 246 -15.91 19.67 9.30
N PHE A 247 -14.78 19.33 8.70
CA PHE A 247 -14.48 19.71 7.33
C PHE A 247 -15.07 18.66 6.37
N VAL A 248 -15.85 19.11 5.41
CA VAL A 248 -16.43 18.25 4.38
C VAL A 248 -15.71 18.49 3.04
N LEU A 249 -15.14 17.44 2.49
CA LEU A 249 -14.55 17.47 1.15
C LEU A 249 -15.64 17.70 0.10
N ASN A 250 -15.38 18.60 -0.85
CA ASN A 250 -16.21 18.67 -2.04
C ASN A 250 -15.76 17.66 -3.10
N ASP A 251 -16.65 17.34 -4.04
CA ASP A 251 -16.37 16.35 -5.10
C ASP A 251 -15.20 16.73 -6.01
N ALA A 252 -14.92 18.02 -6.18
CA ALA A 252 -13.78 18.48 -6.96
C ALA A 252 -12.45 18.19 -6.26
N ASP A 253 -12.39 18.40 -4.93
CA ASP A 253 -11.21 18.09 -4.13
C ASP A 253 -10.92 16.59 -4.15
N VAL A 254 -11.96 15.75 -3.99
CA VAL A 254 -11.83 14.29 -4.05
C VAL A 254 -11.30 13.84 -5.41
N ARG A 255 -11.90 14.33 -6.50
CA ARG A 255 -11.45 14.00 -7.86
C ARG A 255 -10.02 14.42 -8.12
N ASN A 256 -9.65 15.64 -7.76
CA ASN A 256 -8.32 16.18 -8.03
C ASN A 256 -7.22 15.51 -7.20
N LYS A 257 -7.54 14.99 -6.02
CA LYS A 257 -6.56 14.44 -5.09
C LYS A 257 -6.41 12.93 -5.15
N LEU A 258 -7.51 12.20 -5.25
CA LEU A 258 -7.50 10.75 -5.20
C LEU A 258 -7.56 10.12 -6.59
N LEU A 259 -8.51 10.54 -7.42
CA LEU A 259 -8.65 9.97 -8.75
C LEU A 259 -7.50 10.36 -9.68
N PRO A 260 -7.14 9.50 -10.63
CA PRO A 260 -6.19 9.87 -11.66
C PRO A 260 -6.76 11.04 -12.48
N GLY A 261 -5.92 12.03 -12.77
CA GLY A 261 -6.26 13.10 -13.72
C GLY A 261 -6.43 12.54 -15.15
N ALA A 262 -6.85 13.38 -16.08
CA ALA A 262 -7.07 12.97 -17.48
C ALA A 262 -5.82 12.37 -18.15
N THR A 263 -4.62 12.68 -17.63
CA THR A 263 -3.33 12.18 -18.13
C THR A 263 -2.61 11.26 -17.14
N GLU A 264 -3.17 11.08 -15.96
CA GLU A 264 -2.63 10.20 -14.92
C GLU A 264 -3.27 8.82 -15.02
N VAL A 265 -2.49 7.80 -14.73
CA VAL A 265 -2.94 6.41 -14.68
C VAL A 265 -2.56 5.80 -13.33
N THR A 266 -3.35 4.83 -12.87
CA THR A 266 -3.11 4.12 -11.60
C THR A 266 -2.10 2.97 -11.73
N PHE A 267 -1.27 3.00 -12.74
CA PHE A 267 -0.20 2.03 -12.96
C PHE A 267 1.11 2.75 -13.31
N SER A 268 2.21 2.18 -12.88
CA SER A 268 3.55 2.73 -13.10
C SER A 268 4.13 2.32 -14.45
N SER A 269 4.97 3.17 -15.00
CA SER A 269 5.62 2.97 -16.31
C SER A 269 7.08 3.43 -16.30
N LYS A 270 7.81 3.17 -17.38
CA LYS A 270 9.17 3.70 -17.58
C LYS A 270 9.20 5.24 -17.54
N LYS A 271 8.10 5.90 -17.88
CA LYS A 271 7.99 7.37 -17.82
C LYS A 271 8.19 7.85 -16.38
N ASP A 272 7.59 7.17 -15.40
CA ASP A 272 7.70 7.55 -13.98
C ASP A 272 9.16 7.53 -13.51
N TYR A 273 9.94 6.52 -13.93
CA TYR A 273 11.36 6.49 -13.65
C TYR A 273 12.10 7.68 -14.27
N SER A 274 11.82 8.00 -15.53
CA SER A 274 12.43 9.14 -16.21
C SER A 274 12.06 10.46 -15.54
N ASP A 275 10.84 10.61 -15.08
CA ASP A 275 10.36 11.82 -14.41
C ASP A 275 10.93 11.92 -12.98
N ALA A 276 11.02 10.83 -12.23
CA ALA A 276 11.67 10.80 -10.93
C ALA A 276 13.17 11.15 -10.99
N VAL A 277 13.91 10.65 -12.00
CA VAL A 277 15.31 11.01 -12.21
C VAL A 277 15.47 12.49 -12.57
N LYS A 278 14.53 13.09 -13.32
CA LYS A 278 14.54 14.55 -13.57
C LYS A 278 14.29 15.35 -12.31
N LEU A 279 13.41 14.88 -11.41
CA LEU A 279 13.14 15.51 -10.11
C LEU A 279 14.37 15.45 -9.21
N ASN A 280 15.00 14.29 -9.13
CA ASN A 280 16.23 14.11 -8.36
C ASN A 280 17.10 12.99 -8.97
N PRO A 281 18.24 13.35 -9.61
CA PRO A 281 19.15 12.37 -10.21
C PRO A 281 19.68 11.31 -9.23
N GLY A 282 19.75 11.60 -7.94
CA GLY A 282 20.22 10.67 -6.90
C GLY A 282 19.38 9.40 -6.79
N ILE A 283 18.13 9.41 -7.27
CA ILE A 283 17.28 8.20 -7.24
C ILE A 283 17.90 7.05 -8.05
N HIS A 284 18.59 7.36 -9.15
CA HIS A 284 19.30 6.35 -9.95
C HIS A 284 20.35 5.64 -9.10
N ASP A 285 21.22 6.40 -8.41
CA ASP A 285 22.31 5.87 -7.62
C ASP A 285 21.81 5.03 -6.44
N TYR A 286 20.73 5.45 -5.78
CA TYR A 286 20.11 4.69 -4.71
C TYR A 286 19.54 3.35 -5.20
N LEU A 287 18.80 3.35 -6.30
CA LEU A 287 18.20 2.14 -6.84
C LEU A 287 19.25 1.19 -7.43
N ASP A 288 20.26 1.69 -8.11
CA ASP A 288 21.35 0.88 -8.68
C ASP A 288 22.19 0.23 -7.57
N SER A 289 22.56 1.00 -6.54
CA SER A 289 23.28 0.47 -5.38
C SER A 289 22.53 -0.67 -4.71
N LEU A 290 21.21 -0.47 -4.47
CA LEU A 290 20.37 -1.49 -3.85
C LEU A 290 20.20 -2.74 -4.74
N LEU A 291 20.02 -2.55 -6.05
CA LEU A 291 20.00 -3.63 -7.04
C LEU A 291 21.29 -4.44 -7.03
N ASN A 292 22.45 -3.76 -6.99
CA ASN A 292 23.75 -4.41 -7.03
C ASN A 292 24.02 -5.23 -5.76
N ILE A 293 23.57 -4.75 -4.58
CA ILE A 293 23.61 -5.53 -3.34
C ILE A 293 22.76 -6.80 -3.48
N LEU A 294 21.50 -6.66 -3.89
CA LEU A 294 20.55 -7.78 -3.91
C LEU A 294 20.81 -8.78 -5.04
N ARG A 295 21.43 -8.34 -6.15
CA ARG A 295 21.78 -9.21 -7.29
C ARG A 295 22.76 -10.31 -6.90
N GLN A 296 23.68 -10.04 -5.97
CA GLN A 296 24.65 -11.02 -5.48
C GLN A 296 23.99 -12.22 -4.82
N TYR A 297 22.77 -12.05 -4.31
CA TYR A 297 22.00 -13.08 -3.59
C TYR A 297 20.79 -13.58 -4.37
N HIS A 298 20.62 -13.17 -5.64
CA HIS A 298 19.42 -13.47 -6.45
C HIS A 298 18.11 -12.99 -5.84
N LEU A 299 18.16 -11.94 -5.01
CA LEU A 299 17.02 -11.31 -4.32
C LEU A 299 16.63 -9.95 -4.93
N HIS A 300 17.21 -9.59 -6.07
CA HIS A 300 16.97 -8.33 -6.73
C HIS A 300 15.55 -8.20 -7.29
N PHE A 301 15.12 -6.97 -7.44
CA PHE A 301 13.82 -6.61 -8.01
C PHE A 301 13.95 -6.26 -9.51
N GLY A 302 12.83 -6.34 -10.23
CA GLY A 302 12.77 -6.03 -11.66
C GLY A 302 12.31 -4.60 -11.96
N TYR A 303 12.23 -4.26 -13.24
CA TYR A 303 11.81 -2.95 -13.75
C TYR A 303 10.46 -2.48 -13.23
N ARG A 304 9.52 -3.40 -12.96
CA ARG A 304 8.22 -3.06 -12.37
C ARG A 304 8.38 -2.35 -11.03
N VAL A 305 9.20 -2.89 -10.14
CA VAL A 305 9.45 -2.27 -8.82
C VAL A 305 10.13 -0.93 -8.96
N ILE A 306 11.09 -0.80 -9.90
CA ILE A 306 11.73 0.49 -10.20
C ILE A 306 10.68 1.52 -10.60
N ASN A 307 9.78 1.17 -11.52
CA ASN A 307 8.72 2.05 -11.97
C ASN A 307 7.74 2.41 -10.83
N GLU A 308 7.35 1.44 -10.00
CA GLU A 308 6.44 1.67 -8.87
C GLU A 308 7.06 2.56 -7.79
N VAL A 309 8.33 2.35 -7.43
CA VAL A 309 9.08 3.22 -6.51
C VAL A 309 9.17 4.63 -7.08
N SER A 310 9.48 4.76 -8.37
CA SER A 310 9.57 6.06 -9.04
C SER A 310 8.23 6.77 -9.10
N HIS A 311 7.15 6.05 -9.40
CA HIS A 311 5.79 6.60 -9.37
C HIS A 311 5.42 7.10 -7.97
N PHE A 312 5.75 6.34 -6.92
CA PHE A 312 5.56 6.78 -5.54
C PHE A 312 6.35 8.05 -5.21
N VAL A 313 7.61 8.14 -5.65
CA VAL A 313 8.44 9.36 -5.50
C VAL A 313 7.79 10.56 -6.18
N CYS A 314 7.31 10.41 -7.42
CA CYS A 314 6.61 11.47 -8.14
C CYS A 314 5.32 11.91 -7.43
N GLN A 315 4.52 10.96 -6.95
CA GLN A 315 3.30 11.26 -6.18
C GLN A 315 3.63 11.94 -4.84
N ALA A 316 4.65 11.48 -4.13
CA ALA A 316 5.09 12.11 -2.89
C ALA A 316 5.57 13.55 -3.14
N HIS A 317 6.36 13.79 -4.17
CA HIS A 317 6.80 15.14 -4.54
C HIS A 317 5.63 16.07 -4.87
N ALA A 318 4.58 15.56 -5.53
CA ALA A 318 3.40 16.35 -5.88
C ALA A 318 2.45 16.60 -4.70
N GLN A 319 2.41 15.70 -3.69
CA GLN A 319 1.39 15.69 -2.64
C GLN A 319 1.92 16.08 -1.25
N VAL A 320 3.23 15.98 -1.02
CA VAL A 320 3.85 16.19 0.30
C VAL A 320 4.58 17.52 0.38
N LYS A 321 4.31 18.29 1.44
CA LYS A 321 4.84 19.65 1.60
C LYS A 321 6.36 19.68 1.78
N ASP A 322 6.86 18.88 2.68
CA ASP A 322 8.28 18.85 3.03
C ASP A 322 8.89 17.57 2.42
N PHE A 323 8.89 17.50 1.07
CA PHE A 323 9.41 16.35 0.33
C PHE A 323 10.90 16.15 0.62
N ASP A 324 11.25 14.94 1.03
CA ASP A 324 12.61 14.47 1.24
C ASP A 324 12.76 13.11 0.55
N LEU A 325 13.67 13.02 -0.43
CA LEU A 325 13.85 11.81 -1.22
C LEU A 325 14.28 10.61 -0.38
N GLU A 326 15.19 10.79 0.60
CA GLU A 326 15.66 9.68 1.42
C GLU A 326 14.55 9.11 2.31
N GLN A 327 13.68 9.97 2.86
CA GLN A 327 12.51 9.51 3.61
C GLN A 327 11.52 8.75 2.73
N VAL A 328 11.27 9.22 1.51
CA VAL A 328 10.37 8.57 0.58
C VAL A 328 10.94 7.24 0.10
N LEU A 329 12.25 7.17 -0.15
CA LEU A 329 12.93 5.92 -0.48
C LEU A 329 12.94 4.94 0.69
N ASP A 330 13.16 5.40 1.92
CA ASP A 330 13.06 4.57 3.12
C ASP A 330 11.67 3.91 3.24
N ILE A 331 10.61 4.69 3.01
CA ILE A 331 9.24 4.16 2.95
C ILE A 331 9.11 3.09 1.86
N GLN A 332 9.68 3.31 0.67
CA GLN A 332 9.55 2.36 -0.44
C GLN A 332 10.42 1.11 -0.26
N ILE A 333 11.59 1.22 0.35
CA ILE A 333 12.39 0.06 0.76
C ILE A 333 11.56 -0.79 1.73
N LEU A 334 10.99 -0.16 2.76
CA LEU A 334 10.19 -0.83 3.77
C LEU A 334 8.91 -1.48 3.19
N GLN A 335 8.15 -0.77 2.34
CA GLN A 335 6.83 -1.20 1.88
C GLN A 335 6.84 -2.10 0.64
N LYS A 336 7.90 -2.02 -0.17
CA LYS A 336 7.92 -2.64 -1.50
C LYS A 336 9.05 -3.63 -1.71
N ILE A 337 10.18 -3.42 -1.05
CA ILE A 337 11.37 -4.27 -1.24
C ILE A 337 11.45 -5.30 -0.11
N LEU A 338 11.44 -4.87 1.14
CA LEU A 338 11.57 -5.76 2.29
C LEU A 338 10.44 -6.78 2.47
N PRO A 339 9.17 -6.55 2.08
CA PRO A 339 8.10 -7.53 2.27
C PRO A 339 8.35 -8.89 1.62
N LYS A 340 9.24 -8.96 0.63
CA LYS A 340 9.60 -10.20 -0.07
C LYS A 340 10.62 -11.06 0.67
N PHE A 341 11.22 -10.54 1.73
CA PHE A 341 12.27 -11.23 2.45
C PHE A 341 11.68 -12.15 3.52
N HIS A 342 11.78 -13.44 3.26
CA HIS A 342 11.47 -14.52 4.19
C HIS A 342 12.37 -15.71 3.92
N GLY A 343 12.78 -16.42 4.96
CA GLY A 343 13.61 -17.61 4.83
C GLY A 343 14.50 -17.89 6.03
N THR A 344 15.31 -18.91 5.85
CA THR A 344 16.23 -19.40 6.87
C THR A 344 17.54 -18.60 6.93
N GLN A 345 18.28 -18.78 8.00
CA GLN A 345 19.57 -18.13 8.26
C GLN A 345 20.55 -18.28 7.10
N GLY A 346 20.73 -19.47 6.56
CA GLY A 346 21.66 -19.72 5.45
C GLY A 346 21.32 -18.96 4.17
N LYS A 347 20.08 -18.49 4.01
CA LYS A 347 19.64 -17.71 2.85
C LYS A 347 19.68 -16.20 3.07
N LEU A 348 19.37 -15.74 4.29
CA LEU A 348 19.08 -14.33 4.55
C LEU A 348 20.13 -13.62 5.41
N ASP A 349 20.99 -14.31 6.11
CA ASP A 349 21.96 -13.69 7.03
C ASP A 349 22.81 -12.62 6.34
N GLU A 350 23.52 -13.00 5.29
CA GLU A 350 24.39 -12.07 4.57
C GLU A 350 23.61 -10.95 3.83
N PRO A 351 22.52 -11.23 3.09
CA PRO A 351 21.70 -10.18 2.48
C PRO A 351 21.17 -9.15 3.46
N LEU A 352 20.63 -9.58 4.61
CA LEU A 352 20.10 -8.65 5.62
C LEU A 352 21.20 -7.79 6.23
N ASN A 353 22.37 -8.36 6.49
CA ASN A 353 23.53 -7.62 6.97
C ASN A 353 24.02 -6.58 5.95
N LYS A 354 24.01 -6.89 4.66
CA LYS A 354 24.35 -5.91 3.62
C LYS A 354 23.30 -4.80 3.50
N LEU A 355 22.01 -5.15 3.64
CA LEU A 355 20.94 -4.18 3.57
C LEU A 355 20.94 -3.23 4.79
N ILE A 356 21.20 -3.73 6.01
CA ILE A 356 21.27 -2.83 7.16
C ILE A 356 22.48 -1.89 7.05
N ALA A 357 23.64 -2.36 6.55
CA ALA A 357 24.77 -1.50 6.26
C ALA A 357 24.44 -0.41 5.23
N TYR A 358 23.65 -0.75 4.20
CA TYR A 358 23.17 0.21 3.20
C TYR A 358 22.29 1.31 3.80
N CYS A 359 21.61 1.02 4.92
CA CYS A 359 20.79 2.02 5.61
C CYS A 359 21.61 3.12 6.32
N TYR A 360 22.93 3.06 6.28
CA TYR A 360 23.82 4.08 6.86
C TYR A 360 24.67 4.74 5.78
N THR A 361 25.08 6.00 6.01
CA THR A 361 25.92 6.75 5.07
C THR A 361 27.40 6.47 5.22
N ALA A 362 27.84 6.16 6.45
CA ALA A 362 29.21 5.77 6.76
C ALA A 362 29.32 4.25 6.80
N SER A 363 30.54 3.73 6.62
CA SER A 363 30.82 2.32 6.85
C SER A 363 30.58 1.99 8.33
N VAL A 364 29.69 1.05 8.59
CA VAL A 364 29.33 0.60 9.93
C VAL A 364 29.77 -0.85 10.13
N THR A 365 30.18 -1.17 11.35
CA THR A 365 30.38 -2.55 11.78
C THR A 365 29.03 -3.06 12.29
N ILE A 366 28.59 -4.21 11.79
CA ILE A 366 27.34 -4.81 12.21
C ILE A 366 27.62 -5.68 13.44
N ASP A 367 27.26 -5.13 14.58
CA ASP A 367 27.37 -5.77 15.88
C ASP A 367 26.09 -5.59 16.68
N ASP A 368 26.01 -6.19 17.85
CA ASP A 368 24.81 -6.11 18.70
C ASP A 368 24.48 -4.66 19.08
N SER A 369 25.48 -3.79 19.24
CA SER A 369 25.27 -2.38 19.58
C SER A 369 24.55 -1.65 18.45
N LEU A 370 24.98 -1.84 17.19
CA LEU A 370 24.32 -1.28 16.02
C LEU A 370 22.89 -1.83 15.87
N LEU A 371 22.71 -3.14 16.04
CA LEU A 371 21.39 -3.78 15.93
C LEU A 371 20.42 -3.26 17.00
N HIS A 372 20.87 -3.07 18.24
CA HIS A 372 20.06 -2.47 19.30
C HIS A 372 19.68 -1.02 18.98
N LYS A 373 20.64 -0.21 18.52
CA LYS A 373 20.41 1.19 18.13
C LYS A 373 19.42 1.27 16.97
N ALA A 374 19.59 0.46 15.94
CA ALA A 374 18.70 0.39 14.80
C ALA A 374 17.27 -0.05 15.18
N ALA A 375 17.15 -1.11 16.03
CA ALA A 375 15.86 -1.61 16.52
C ALA A 375 15.08 -0.55 17.33
N ALA A 376 15.79 0.34 18.02
CA ALA A 376 15.23 1.48 18.74
C ALA A 376 14.92 2.70 17.86
N TYR A 377 14.98 2.59 16.55
CA TYR A 377 14.82 3.67 15.57
C TYR A 377 15.99 4.66 15.58
N ASP A 378 17.09 4.27 14.95
CA ASP A 378 18.29 5.13 14.85
C ASP A 378 18.08 6.30 13.89
N LYS A 379 17.97 7.49 14.43
CA LYS A 379 17.77 8.73 13.66
C LYS A 379 18.98 9.16 12.81
N GLU A 380 20.16 8.62 13.11
CA GLU A 380 21.38 8.90 12.34
C GLU A 380 21.49 8.00 11.09
N ALA A 381 20.69 6.93 11.02
CA ALA A 381 20.58 6.13 9.82
C ALA A 381 19.99 6.96 8.67
N ARG A 382 20.50 6.75 7.46
CA ARG A 382 19.93 7.33 6.23
C ARG A 382 18.51 6.82 5.98
N PHE A 383 18.27 5.52 6.25
CA PHE A 383 16.99 4.86 6.11
C PHE A 383 16.54 4.24 7.44
N PRO A 384 16.09 5.07 8.40
CA PRO A 384 15.88 4.64 9.78
C PRO A 384 14.77 3.60 9.94
N ARG A 385 13.69 3.67 9.16
CA ARG A 385 12.57 2.70 9.21
C ARG A 385 12.99 1.33 8.71
N SER A 386 13.71 1.33 7.59
CA SER A 386 14.24 0.11 6.99
C SER A 386 15.30 -0.52 7.89
N ALA A 387 16.18 0.30 8.49
CA ALA A 387 17.16 -0.19 9.47
C ALA A 387 16.49 -0.82 10.69
N GLN A 388 15.43 -0.20 11.22
CA GLN A 388 14.66 -0.73 12.34
C GLN A 388 14.05 -2.10 12.03
N LYS A 389 13.42 -2.23 10.85
CA LYS A 389 12.82 -3.51 10.44
C LYS A 389 13.89 -4.57 10.20
N LEU A 390 14.98 -4.23 9.53
CA LEU A 390 16.08 -5.14 9.25
C LEU A 390 16.74 -5.64 10.55
N ALA A 391 16.94 -4.76 11.53
CA ALA A 391 17.48 -5.16 12.84
C ALA A 391 16.58 -6.19 13.55
N ARG A 392 15.26 -5.99 13.53
CA ARG A 392 14.29 -6.98 14.06
C ARG A 392 14.36 -8.31 13.28
N MET A 393 14.41 -8.26 11.95
CA MET A 393 14.52 -9.46 11.12
C MET A 393 15.83 -10.22 11.37
N ILE A 394 16.95 -9.52 11.53
CA ILE A 394 18.25 -10.13 11.86
C ILE A 394 18.19 -10.79 13.23
N ASN A 395 17.64 -10.12 14.25
CA ASN A 395 17.47 -10.69 15.57
C ASN A 395 16.60 -11.97 15.56
N ASN A 396 15.46 -11.94 14.87
CA ASN A 396 14.60 -13.13 14.72
C ASN A 396 15.35 -14.26 14.01
N LEU A 397 16.13 -13.94 12.99
CA LEU A 397 16.93 -14.92 12.26
C LEU A 397 17.99 -15.58 13.17
N GLN A 398 18.65 -14.81 14.03
CA GLN A 398 19.65 -15.31 14.99
C GLN A 398 19.00 -16.19 16.08
N VAL A 399 17.83 -15.80 16.59
CA VAL A 399 17.16 -16.50 17.69
C VAL A 399 16.39 -17.74 17.21
N GLN A 400 15.70 -17.63 16.08
CA GLN A 400 14.75 -18.66 15.60
C GLN A 400 15.28 -19.45 14.39
N GLY A 401 16.39 -19.01 13.77
CA GLY A 401 16.94 -19.60 12.54
C GLY A 401 16.10 -19.29 11.27
N TYR A 402 15.03 -18.50 11.42
CA TYR A 402 14.10 -18.09 10.35
C TYR A 402 13.63 -16.67 10.60
N THR A 403 13.32 -15.94 9.55
CA THR A 403 12.66 -14.63 9.64
C THR A 403 11.76 -14.38 8.42
N SER A 404 10.74 -13.58 8.61
CA SER A 404 9.88 -13.04 7.55
C SER A 404 9.63 -11.56 7.79
N PHE A 405 9.33 -10.79 6.75
CA PHE A 405 8.92 -9.41 6.93
C PHE A 405 7.57 -9.30 7.65
N ILE A 406 6.64 -10.19 7.32
CA ILE A 406 5.32 -10.27 7.94
C ILE A 406 5.42 -11.25 9.11
N GLU A 407 5.84 -10.72 10.27
CA GLU A 407 5.97 -11.41 11.55
C GLU A 407 5.47 -10.54 12.68
#